data_3eb1ed102f476885296fb103a3f6b945
#
_entry.id   3eb1ed102f476885296fb103a3f6b945
#
_cell.length_a   1.000
_cell.length_b   1.000
_cell.length_c   1.000
_cell.angle_alpha   90.00
_cell.angle_beta   90.00
_cell.angle_gamma   90.00
#
_symmetry.space_group_name_H-M   'P 1'
#
loop_
_entity.id
_entity.type
_entity.pdbx_description
1 polymer ?
#
loop_
_entity_poly.entity_id
_entity_poly.type
_entity_poly.pdbx_seq_one_letter_code
_entity_poly.pdbx_strand_id
1 'polypeptide(L)'
;MYQPAITGTGVFTPENVITNAELVESYNAFADLWNAEHAAEIEAGTVEAKPHSSTEFIFKASGIEQRYVLDKEGVLDPTRMYPRLRQRADDEPGIMAEIALDACQKALAQAGVAGEEIDLVICATSNLERAYPAVAIEIQKLLGAGGFAFDMNVACSSATFGIQAAADMIRSGSVRKAIVVNPEITSGHLEWRDRDCHFIFGDVATATVLEREEDAKGAHFNVISTRCATEFSNNIRNNNGFLRRTRPDGVADRRDMQFMQEGRKVFKEVVPMVSAHILSHLEAEGVAPADLKRMWLHQANKGMNDFVGRKVLGREPVDGEQPNILQEYANTSSAGSIIAFAKHSGDLQPGDKGVICSFGAGYSVGSVLVERA
;
A
#
# COMPACT_ATOMS: atom_id res chain seq x y z
N MET A 1 22.27 21.77 4.97
CA MET A 1 21.03 20.98 4.71
C MET A 1 20.65 20.31 6.01
N TYR A 2 19.36 20.27 6.34
CA TYR A 2 18.87 19.57 7.53
C TYR A 2 18.82 18.07 7.29
N GLN A 3 19.04 17.29 8.32
CA GLN A 3 18.90 15.84 8.29
C GLN A 3 17.45 15.48 8.57
N PRO A 4 16.71 14.79 7.66
CA PRO A 4 15.38 14.29 7.94
C PRO A 4 15.45 12.98 8.74
N ALA A 5 14.52 12.81 9.67
CA ALA A 5 14.38 11.62 10.48
C ALA A 5 12.93 11.13 10.50
N ILE A 6 12.72 9.84 10.47
CA ILE A 6 11.42 9.20 10.76
C ILE A 6 11.34 9.01 12.27
N THR A 7 10.43 9.72 12.92
CA THR A 7 10.30 9.76 14.39
C THR A 7 9.05 9.06 14.90
N GLY A 8 8.07 8.82 14.03
CA GLY A 8 6.86 8.11 14.42
C GLY A 8 6.18 7.41 13.25
N THR A 9 5.55 6.30 13.54
CA THR A 9 4.71 5.54 12.61
C THR A 9 3.39 5.17 13.28
N GLY A 10 2.31 5.11 12.51
CA GLY A 10 1.01 4.68 13.00
C GLY A 10 0.31 3.79 11.98
N VAL A 11 -0.47 2.84 12.48
CA VAL A 11 -1.26 1.92 11.65
C VAL A 11 -2.69 1.90 12.15
N PHE A 12 -3.63 2.20 11.26
CA PHE A 12 -5.04 1.88 11.43
C PHE A 12 -5.30 0.52 10.78
N THR A 13 -5.92 -0.38 11.53
CA THR A 13 -6.34 -1.71 11.05
C THR A 13 -7.84 -1.85 11.29
N PRO A 14 -8.66 -2.11 10.25
CA PRO A 14 -10.06 -2.39 10.43
C PRO A 14 -10.32 -3.56 11.37
N GLU A 15 -11.48 -3.57 12.05
CA GLU A 15 -11.87 -4.66 12.95
C GLU A 15 -12.30 -5.93 12.20
N ASN A 16 -12.82 -5.79 10.98
CA ASN A 16 -13.34 -6.91 10.21
C ASN A 16 -12.22 -7.69 9.52
N VAL A 17 -12.14 -8.97 9.77
CA VAL A 17 -11.22 -9.93 9.14
C VAL A 17 -11.99 -10.85 8.22
N ILE A 18 -11.50 -11.05 7.00
CA ILE A 18 -11.94 -12.11 6.09
C ILE A 18 -10.81 -13.12 5.96
N THR A 19 -11.06 -14.36 6.35
CA THR A 19 -10.17 -15.51 6.16
C THR A 19 -10.28 -16.05 4.73
N ASN A 20 -9.27 -16.82 4.27
CA ASN A 20 -9.37 -17.49 2.98
C ASN A 20 -10.54 -18.46 2.92
N ALA A 21 -10.89 -19.12 4.03
CA ALA A 21 -12.03 -20.04 4.08
C ALA A 21 -13.36 -19.33 3.82
N GLU A 22 -13.62 -18.22 4.51
CA GLU A 22 -14.83 -17.42 4.32
C GLU A 22 -14.91 -16.83 2.90
N LEU A 23 -13.77 -16.35 2.38
CA LEU A 23 -13.71 -15.81 1.01
C LEU A 23 -14.01 -16.88 -0.04
N VAL A 24 -13.45 -18.08 0.12
CA VAL A 24 -13.66 -19.22 -0.78
C VAL A 24 -15.12 -19.67 -0.75
N GLU A 25 -15.72 -19.77 0.44
CA GLU A 25 -17.16 -20.11 0.60
C GLU A 25 -18.03 -19.12 -0.18
N SER A 26 -17.84 -17.82 0.05
CA SER A 26 -18.59 -16.77 -0.63
C SER A 26 -18.38 -16.78 -2.15
N TYR A 27 -17.12 -16.88 -2.60
CA TYR A 27 -16.81 -16.91 -4.03
C TYR A 27 -17.40 -18.13 -4.72
N ASN A 28 -17.32 -19.32 -4.11
CA ASN A 28 -17.85 -20.55 -4.71
C ASN A 28 -19.39 -20.51 -4.79
N ALA A 29 -20.05 -19.95 -3.77
CA ALA A 29 -21.50 -19.71 -3.84
C ALA A 29 -21.88 -18.73 -4.98
N PHE A 30 -21.09 -17.66 -5.19
CA PHE A 30 -21.27 -16.77 -6.35
C PHE A 30 -21.05 -17.53 -7.67
N ALA A 31 -20.01 -18.35 -7.77
CA ALA A 31 -19.71 -19.11 -8.99
C ALA A 31 -20.84 -20.07 -9.34
N ASP A 32 -21.42 -20.75 -8.34
CA ASP A 32 -22.56 -21.66 -8.53
C ASP A 32 -23.81 -20.92 -9.00
N LEU A 33 -24.16 -19.77 -8.39
CA LEU A 33 -25.26 -18.92 -8.82
C LEU A 33 -25.08 -18.46 -10.26
N TRP A 34 -23.88 -17.97 -10.60
CA TRP A 34 -23.56 -17.48 -11.94
C TRP A 34 -23.61 -18.61 -12.99
N ASN A 35 -23.05 -19.78 -12.68
CA ASN A 35 -23.06 -20.95 -13.58
C ASN A 35 -24.48 -21.46 -13.83
N ALA A 36 -25.33 -21.46 -12.80
CA ALA A 36 -26.75 -21.82 -12.93
C ALA A 36 -27.53 -20.83 -13.81
N GLU A 37 -27.29 -19.53 -13.66
CA GLU A 37 -27.91 -18.48 -14.48
C GLU A 37 -27.49 -18.59 -15.96
N HIS A 38 -26.23 -18.98 -16.25
CA HIS A 38 -25.68 -19.06 -17.59
C HIS A 38 -25.60 -20.51 -18.14
N ALA A 39 -26.36 -21.45 -17.55
CA ALA A 39 -26.26 -22.88 -17.89
C ALA A 39 -26.43 -23.18 -19.38
N ALA A 40 -27.38 -22.53 -20.06
CA ALA A 40 -27.61 -22.72 -21.49
C ALA A 40 -26.44 -22.21 -22.38
N GLU A 41 -25.82 -21.10 -21.99
CA GLU A 41 -24.67 -20.50 -22.70
C GLU A 41 -23.41 -21.35 -22.49
N ILE A 42 -23.25 -21.91 -21.28
CA ILE A 42 -22.16 -22.82 -20.95
C ILE A 42 -22.31 -24.13 -21.75
N GLU A 43 -23.51 -24.68 -21.81
CA GLU A 43 -23.80 -25.91 -22.60
C GLU A 43 -23.55 -25.67 -24.11
N ALA A 44 -23.91 -24.47 -24.58
CA ALA A 44 -23.66 -24.07 -25.99
C ALA A 44 -22.17 -23.74 -26.27
N GLY A 45 -21.30 -23.69 -25.25
CA GLY A 45 -19.88 -23.34 -25.39
C GLY A 45 -19.59 -21.87 -25.72
N THR A 46 -20.57 -20.98 -25.54
CA THR A 46 -20.42 -19.53 -25.80
C THR A 46 -19.88 -18.75 -24.61
N VAL A 47 -19.98 -19.34 -23.41
CA VAL A 47 -19.47 -18.80 -22.15
C VAL A 47 -18.77 -19.90 -21.38
N GLU A 48 -17.64 -19.60 -20.75
CA GLU A 48 -16.92 -20.53 -19.88
C GLU A 48 -17.51 -20.53 -18.47
N ALA A 49 -17.67 -21.73 -17.89
CA ALA A 49 -18.08 -21.85 -16.49
C ALA A 49 -17.04 -21.25 -15.55
N LYS A 50 -17.50 -20.59 -14.49
CA LYS A 50 -16.60 -20.09 -13.44
C LYS A 50 -16.13 -21.25 -12.57
N PRO A 51 -14.81 -21.50 -12.48
CA PRO A 51 -14.26 -22.54 -11.62
C PRO A 51 -14.31 -22.11 -10.16
N HIS A 52 -14.45 -23.05 -9.26
CA HIS A 52 -14.32 -22.83 -7.82
C HIS A 52 -12.89 -22.39 -7.44
N SER A 53 -12.77 -21.65 -6.35
CA SER A 53 -11.52 -21.31 -5.68
C SER A 53 -11.25 -22.27 -4.52
N SER A 54 -10.02 -22.25 -3.98
CA SER A 54 -9.67 -22.96 -2.77
C SER A 54 -8.66 -22.18 -1.90
N THR A 55 -8.61 -22.50 -0.64
CA THR A 55 -7.66 -21.89 0.31
C THR A 55 -6.21 -22.20 -0.08
N GLU A 56 -5.96 -23.44 -0.57
CA GLU A 56 -4.64 -23.86 -1.05
C GLU A 56 -4.20 -23.08 -2.28
N PHE A 57 -5.13 -22.82 -3.21
CA PHE A 57 -4.86 -22.00 -4.39
C PHE A 57 -4.44 -20.59 -3.97
N ILE A 58 -5.20 -19.94 -3.09
CA ILE A 58 -4.90 -18.59 -2.61
C ILE A 58 -3.53 -18.54 -1.94
N PHE A 59 -3.29 -19.42 -0.97
CA PHE A 59 -2.03 -19.46 -0.23
C PHE A 59 -0.83 -19.72 -1.15
N LYS A 60 -0.94 -20.70 -2.05
CA LYS A 60 0.13 -21.03 -3.01
C LYS A 60 0.41 -19.88 -3.98
N ALA A 61 -0.63 -19.16 -4.41
CA ALA A 61 -0.50 -18.06 -5.35
C ALA A 61 0.09 -16.78 -4.71
N SER A 62 -0.12 -16.54 -3.43
CA SER A 62 0.17 -15.25 -2.80
C SER A 62 0.93 -15.30 -1.48
N GLY A 63 0.72 -16.35 -0.66
CA GLY A 63 1.15 -16.42 0.74
C GLY A 63 0.17 -15.73 1.70
N ILE A 64 -1.03 -15.34 1.24
CA ILE A 64 -2.05 -14.66 2.05
C ILE A 64 -2.93 -15.68 2.76
N GLU A 65 -3.25 -15.45 4.04
CA GLU A 65 -4.15 -16.28 4.84
C GLU A 65 -5.45 -15.55 5.19
N GLN A 66 -5.37 -14.23 5.38
CA GLN A 66 -6.49 -13.37 5.70
C GLN A 66 -6.28 -11.94 5.18
N ARG A 67 -7.29 -11.10 5.31
CA ARG A 67 -7.23 -9.65 5.06
C ARG A 67 -8.17 -8.91 5.98
N TYR A 68 -7.81 -7.65 6.27
CA TYR A 68 -8.69 -6.71 6.95
C TYR A 68 -9.50 -5.93 5.92
N VAL A 69 -10.77 -5.66 6.21
CA VAL A 69 -11.66 -4.88 5.33
C VAL A 69 -12.57 -3.98 6.17
N LEU A 70 -12.96 -2.84 5.60
CA LEU A 70 -13.91 -1.93 6.26
C LEU A 70 -15.32 -2.52 6.32
N ASP A 71 -15.74 -3.29 5.31
CA ASP A 71 -17.04 -3.96 5.28
C ASP A 71 -16.89 -5.42 4.84
N LYS A 72 -17.09 -6.33 5.78
CA LYS A 72 -17.02 -7.78 5.57
C LYS A 72 -18.29 -8.33 4.94
N GLU A 73 -19.45 -7.86 5.40
CA GLU A 73 -20.74 -8.40 5.00
C GLU A 73 -21.03 -8.21 3.51
N GLY A 74 -20.75 -7.00 2.99
CA GLY A 74 -20.95 -6.71 1.57
C GLY A 74 -19.99 -7.48 0.67
N VAL A 75 -18.76 -7.71 1.11
CA VAL A 75 -17.76 -8.51 0.37
C VAL A 75 -18.14 -9.98 0.35
N LEU A 76 -18.60 -10.55 1.46
CA LEU A 76 -18.96 -11.96 1.58
C LEU A 76 -20.39 -12.31 1.13
N ASP A 77 -21.23 -11.33 0.77
CA ASP A 77 -22.53 -11.57 0.16
C ASP A 77 -22.36 -12.05 -1.29
N PRO A 78 -22.64 -13.34 -1.63
CA PRO A 78 -22.37 -13.89 -2.96
C PRO A 78 -23.18 -13.23 -4.08
N THR A 79 -24.27 -12.53 -3.74
CA THR A 79 -25.10 -11.79 -4.72
C THR A 79 -24.51 -10.42 -5.02
N ARG A 80 -23.69 -9.88 -4.12
CA ARG A 80 -23.09 -8.55 -4.20
C ARG A 80 -21.59 -8.59 -4.48
N MET A 81 -20.82 -9.24 -3.63
CA MET A 81 -19.34 -9.33 -3.67
C MET A 81 -18.67 -7.95 -3.86
N TYR A 82 -19.00 -7.01 -2.99
CA TYR A 82 -18.50 -5.63 -3.02
C TYR A 82 -18.82 -4.92 -1.70
N PRO A 83 -17.91 -4.12 -1.11
CA PRO A 83 -18.17 -3.48 0.17
C PRO A 83 -19.36 -2.50 0.12
N ARG A 84 -20.03 -2.34 1.25
CA ARG A 84 -21.16 -1.41 1.49
C ARG A 84 -20.64 -0.26 2.34
N LEU A 85 -19.81 0.59 1.80
CA LEU A 85 -19.32 1.75 2.53
C LEU A 85 -20.40 2.84 2.54
N ARG A 86 -20.68 3.39 3.73
CA ARG A 86 -21.65 4.48 3.88
C ARG A 86 -21.12 5.74 3.19
N GLN A 87 -21.91 6.30 2.31
CA GLN A 87 -21.61 7.61 1.74
C GLN A 87 -21.66 8.66 2.86
N ARG A 88 -20.64 9.50 2.92
CA ARG A 88 -20.55 10.60 3.87
C ARG A 88 -21.39 11.79 3.40
N ALA A 89 -21.96 12.52 4.35
CA ALA A 89 -22.59 13.81 4.07
C ALA A 89 -21.50 14.87 3.81
N ASP A 90 -21.87 16.01 3.20
CA ASP A 90 -20.92 17.05 2.81
C ASP A 90 -20.20 17.71 4.00
N ASP A 91 -20.76 17.62 5.20
CA ASP A 91 -20.21 18.17 6.44
C ASP A 91 -19.46 17.11 7.28
N GLU A 92 -19.48 15.86 6.87
CA GLU A 92 -18.73 14.76 7.50
C GLU A 92 -17.36 14.57 6.85
N PRO A 93 -16.35 14.09 7.62
CA PRO A 93 -15.09 13.63 7.04
C PRO A 93 -15.29 12.50 6.04
N GLY A 94 -14.52 12.50 4.95
CA GLY A 94 -14.42 11.37 4.05
C GLY A 94 -13.86 10.13 4.75
N ILE A 95 -14.21 8.94 4.25
CA ILE A 95 -13.79 7.67 4.88
C ILE A 95 -12.26 7.57 4.93
N MET A 96 -11.58 7.99 3.85
CA MET A 96 -10.11 7.97 3.80
C MET A 96 -9.50 8.90 4.85
N ALA A 97 -10.07 10.08 5.04
CA ALA A 97 -9.59 11.03 6.05
C ALA A 97 -9.85 10.51 7.48
N GLU A 98 -10.98 9.82 7.70
CA GLU A 98 -11.33 9.23 8.99
C GLU A 98 -10.34 8.13 9.42
N ILE A 99 -10.06 7.15 8.54
CA ILE A 99 -9.09 6.08 8.85
C ILE A 99 -7.65 6.60 8.92
N ALA A 100 -7.34 7.63 8.12
CA ALA A 100 -6.04 8.31 8.17
C ALA A 100 -5.81 9.00 9.52
N LEU A 101 -6.83 9.62 10.10
CA LEU A 101 -6.73 10.34 11.37
C LEU A 101 -6.27 9.42 12.50
N ASP A 102 -6.82 8.19 12.60
CA ASP A 102 -6.38 7.21 13.60
C ASP A 102 -4.90 6.86 13.44
N ALA A 103 -4.45 6.57 12.21
CA ALA A 103 -3.04 6.29 11.94
C ALA A 103 -2.16 7.50 12.27
N CYS A 104 -2.59 8.74 11.93
CA CYS A 104 -1.87 9.96 12.25
C CYS A 104 -1.71 10.16 13.76
N GLN A 105 -2.77 9.98 14.54
CA GLN A 105 -2.75 10.14 15.99
C GLN A 105 -1.73 9.20 16.64
N LYS A 106 -1.66 7.94 16.18
CA LYS A 106 -0.67 6.95 16.64
C LYS A 106 0.75 7.36 16.29
N ALA A 107 0.98 7.82 15.06
CA ALA A 107 2.29 8.27 14.59
C ALA A 107 2.78 9.52 15.36
N LEU A 108 1.90 10.49 15.55
CA LEU A 108 2.18 11.72 16.32
C LEU A 108 2.47 11.41 17.79
N ALA A 109 1.70 10.50 18.40
CA ALA A 109 1.95 10.06 19.77
C ALA A 109 3.31 9.40 19.92
N GLN A 110 3.72 8.56 18.98
CA GLN A 110 5.05 7.94 18.98
C GLN A 110 6.17 8.98 18.82
N ALA A 111 5.99 9.95 17.94
CA ALA A 111 6.96 11.04 17.71
C ALA A 111 7.00 12.05 18.86
N GLY A 112 5.98 12.12 19.73
CA GLY A 112 5.81 13.15 20.75
C GLY A 112 5.58 14.53 20.15
N VAL A 113 4.88 14.59 19.00
CA VAL A 113 4.57 15.81 18.21
C VAL A 113 3.07 16.07 18.24
N ALA A 114 2.66 17.32 18.40
CA ALA A 114 1.26 17.72 18.30
C ALA A 114 0.86 17.94 16.82
N GLY A 115 -0.43 17.78 16.50
CA GLY A 115 -0.91 17.97 15.13
C GLY A 115 -0.64 19.38 14.60
N GLU A 116 -0.77 20.38 15.45
CA GLU A 116 -0.54 21.80 15.13
C GLU A 116 0.93 22.12 14.80
N GLU A 117 1.87 21.24 15.18
CA GLU A 117 3.29 21.40 14.87
C GLU A 117 3.65 20.90 13.44
N ILE A 118 2.71 20.25 12.74
CA ILE A 118 2.92 19.73 11.38
C ILE A 118 2.81 20.84 10.35
N ASP A 119 3.86 21.03 9.54
CA ASP A 119 3.91 22.03 8.47
C ASP A 119 3.42 21.46 7.13
N LEU A 120 3.46 20.14 6.96
CA LEU A 120 3.13 19.49 5.71
C LEU A 120 2.37 18.18 5.93
N VAL A 121 1.22 18.05 5.26
CA VAL A 121 0.48 16.78 5.17
C VAL A 121 0.50 16.29 3.72
N ILE A 122 1.03 15.08 3.49
CA ILE A 122 0.98 14.40 2.18
C ILE A 122 0.08 13.17 2.31
N CYS A 123 -1.03 13.14 1.58
CA CYS A 123 -1.81 11.92 1.41
C CYS A 123 -1.30 11.18 0.17
N ALA A 124 -0.52 10.13 0.40
CA ALA A 124 0.16 9.37 -0.63
C ALA A 124 -0.47 7.96 -0.74
N THR A 125 -1.36 7.76 -1.71
CA THR A 125 -2.23 6.58 -1.79
C THR A 125 -2.46 6.13 -3.22
N SER A 126 -2.90 4.89 -3.41
CA SER A 126 -3.16 4.33 -4.73
C SER A 126 -4.49 4.79 -5.36
N ASN A 127 -5.45 5.16 -4.54
CA ASN A 127 -6.75 5.66 -4.99
C ASN A 127 -7.20 6.80 -4.08
N LEU A 128 -7.72 7.85 -4.67
CA LEU A 128 -8.28 8.99 -3.95
C LEU A 128 -9.81 8.89 -3.96
N GLU A 129 -10.44 9.17 -2.82
CA GLU A 129 -11.89 9.15 -2.66
C GLU A 129 -12.58 10.16 -3.60
N ARG A 130 -11.90 11.26 -3.89
CA ARG A 130 -12.37 12.31 -4.80
C ARG A 130 -11.19 13.06 -5.45
N ALA A 131 -11.48 13.75 -6.55
CA ALA A 131 -10.45 14.52 -7.26
C ALA A 131 -10.06 15.81 -6.52
N TYR A 132 -11.02 16.49 -5.88
CA TYR A 132 -10.85 17.70 -5.06
C TYR A 132 -12.11 17.96 -4.21
N PRO A 133 -12.01 18.65 -3.04
CA PRO A 133 -10.74 19.05 -2.42
C PRO A 133 -9.86 17.85 -2.09
N ALA A 134 -8.54 18.07 -1.99
CA ALA A 134 -7.58 17.01 -1.68
C ALA A 134 -7.89 16.35 -0.33
N VAL A 135 -7.75 15.03 -0.24
CA VAL A 135 -7.91 14.27 1.02
C VAL A 135 -6.92 14.75 2.07
N ALA A 136 -5.69 15.10 1.65
CA ALA A 136 -4.67 15.66 2.55
C ALA A 136 -5.11 16.96 3.23
N ILE A 137 -5.87 17.83 2.55
CA ILE A 137 -6.38 19.08 3.13
C ILE A 137 -7.43 18.80 4.19
N GLU A 138 -8.23 17.77 4.00
CA GLU A 138 -9.19 17.31 4.99
C GLU A 138 -8.50 16.73 6.23
N ILE A 139 -7.48 15.87 6.02
CA ILE A 139 -6.64 15.36 7.11
C ILE A 139 -5.94 16.49 7.85
N GLN A 140 -5.39 17.49 7.13
CA GLN A 140 -4.78 18.69 7.72
C GLN A 140 -5.75 19.41 8.67
N LYS A 141 -6.99 19.63 8.24
CA LYS A 141 -8.05 20.23 9.06
C LYS A 141 -8.34 19.41 10.31
N LEU A 142 -8.45 18.08 10.18
CA LEU A 142 -8.76 17.18 11.31
C LEU A 142 -7.62 17.13 12.34
N LEU A 143 -6.37 17.28 11.91
CA LEU A 143 -5.19 17.32 12.78
C LEU A 143 -4.98 18.70 13.41
N GLY A 144 -5.64 19.75 12.93
CA GLY A 144 -5.32 21.13 13.29
C GLY A 144 -3.96 21.59 12.76
N ALA A 145 -3.41 20.89 11.77
CA ALA A 145 -2.07 21.14 11.23
C ALA A 145 -2.01 22.47 10.47
N GLY A 146 -0.86 23.15 10.61
CA GLY A 146 -0.56 24.38 9.87
C GLY A 146 -0.08 24.12 8.44
N GLY A 147 0.61 25.12 7.88
CA GLY A 147 1.32 24.97 6.60
C GLY A 147 0.43 24.62 5.41
N PHE A 148 0.76 23.54 4.68
CA PHE A 148 0.04 23.14 3.48
C PHE A 148 -0.10 21.61 3.33
N ALA A 149 -1.00 21.19 2.44
CA ALA A 149 -1.29 19.79 2.20
C ALA A 149 -1.56 19.50 0.72
N PHE A 150 -1.21 18.30 0.25
CA PHE A 150 -1.53 17.84 -1.10
C PHE A 150 -1.61 16.32 -1.17
N ASP A 151 -2.36 15.83 -2.18
CA ASP A 151 -2.47 14.42 -2.52
C ASP A 151 -1.40 14.01 -3.52
N MET A 152 -0.93 12.77 -3.39
CA MET A 152 0.02 12.13 -4.31
C MET A 152 -0.45 10.72 -4.66
N ASN A 153 -0.36 10.35 -5.93
CA ASN A 153 -0.67 8.99 -6.40
C ASN A 153 0.46 8.46 -7.28
N VAL A 154 1.17 7.47 -6.75
CA VAL A 154 2.16 6.63 -7.46
C VAL A 154 1.84 5.16 -7.18
N ALA A 155 0.55 4.83 -7.14
CA ALA A 155 0.04 3.49 -6.81
C ALA A 155 0.72 2.91 -5.55
N CYS A 156 1.16 1.65 -5.59
CA CYS A 156 1.77 0.98 -4.43
C CYS A 156 3.09 1.60 -3.97
N SER A 157 3.71 2.49 -4.76
CA SER A 157 4.96 3.18 -4.37
C SER A 157 4.72 4.51 -3.66
N SER A 158 3.45 4.93 -3.50
CA SER A 158 3.12 6.27 -2.99
C SER A 158 3.78 6.58 -1.65
N ALA A 159 3.89 5.61 -0.73
CA ALA A 159 4.52 5.83 0.57
C ALA A 159 5.98 6.28 0.46
N THR A 160 6.82 5.57 -0.29
CA THR A 160 8.25 5.90 -0.43
C THR A 160 8.47 7.18 -1.24
N PHE A 161 7.63 7.46 -2.25
CA PHE A 161 7.64 8.74 -2.97
C PHE A 161 7.22 9.90 -2.07
N GLY A 162 6.20 9.71 -1.22
CA GLY A 162 5.77 10.70 -0.23
C GLY A 162 6.87 10.98 0.80
N ILE A 163 7.55 9.93 1.29
CA ILE A 163 8.69 10.08 2.20
C ILE A 163 9.83 10.85 1.52
N GLN A 164 10.16 10.55 0.25
CA GLN A 164 11.16 11.31 -0.49
C GLN A 164 10.78 12.79 -0.59
N ALA A 165 9.54 13.10 -1.01
CA ALA A 165 9.08 14.47 -1.13
C ALA A 165 9.18 15.23 0.20
N ALA A 166 8.72 14.63 1.29
CA ALA A 166 8.81 15.22 2.64
C ALA A 166 10.27 15.40 3.09
N ALA A 167 11.12 14.39 2.91
CA ALA A 167 12.54 14.43 3.26
C ALA A 167 13.28 15.54 2.50
N ASP A 168 13.02 15.71 1.20
CA ASP A 168 13.65 16.75 0.39
C ASP A 168 13.19 18.16 0.80
N MET A 169 11.92 18.33 1.16
CA MET A 169 11.42 19.60 1.71
C MET A 169 12.01 19.92 3.09
N ILE A 170 12.24 18.90 3.92
CA ILE A 170 12.96 19.06 5.20
C ILE A 170 14.43 19.44 4.94
N ARG A 171 15.13 18.72 4.05
CA ARG A 171 16.53 19.01 3.70
C ARG A 171 16.73 20.44 3.19
N SER A 172 15.81 20.92 2.36
CA SER A 172 15.86 22.30 1.84
C SER A 172 15.50 23.38 2.88
N GLY A 173 14.89 22.98 3.98
CA GLY A 173 14.39 23.90 5.03
C GLY A 173 13.03 24.51 4.73
N SER A 174 12.35 24.09 3.67
CA SER A 174 10.99 24.57 3.34
C SER A 174 9.94 24.08 4.35
N VAL A 175 10.21 22.93 4.98
CA VAL A 175 9.35 22.27 5.97
C VAL A 175 10.22 21.83 7.14
N ARG A 176 9.68 21.88 8.35
CA ARG A 176 10.36 21.40 9.56
C ARG A 176 9.82 20.03 9.99
N LYS A 177 8.49 19.87 9.95
CA LYS A 177 7.79 18.64 10.33
C LYS A 177 6.75 18.28 9.28
N ALA A 178 6.74 17.03 8.85
CA ALA A 178 5.81 16.52 7.86
C ALA A 178 5.15 15.23 8.34
N ILE A 179 3.94 14.96 7.86
CA ILE A 179 3.30 13.67 7.99
C ILE A 179 2.91 13.13 6.61
N VAL A 180 3.36 11.92 6.30
CA VAL A 180 2.99 11.18 5.08
C VAL A 180 1.98 10.12 5.48
N VAL A 181 0.81 10.14 4.84
CA VAL A 181 -0.32 9.29 5.20
C VAL A 181 -0.74 8.44 4.01
N ASN A 182 -0.99 7.16 4.25
CA ASN A 182 -1.32 6.19 3.22
C ASN A 182 -2.65 5.49 3.58
N PRO A 183 -3.81 6.16 3.41
CA PRO A 183 -5.10 5.51 3.57
C PRO A 183 -5.41 4.66 2.33
N GLU A 184 -5.57 3.35 2.51
CA GLU A 184 -5.79 2.40 1.42
C GLU A 184 -7.09 1.63 1.65
N ILE A 185 -8.12 1.95 0.86
CA ILE A 185 -9.40 1.24 0.81
C ILE A 185 -9.42 0.41 -0.47
N THR A 186 -8.57 -0.60 -0.50
CA THR A 186 -8.34 -1.42 -1.69
C THR A 186 -9.50 -2.37 -1.99
N SER A 187 -10.32 -2.70 -0.99
CA SER A 187 -11.55 -3.47 -1.16
C SER A 187 -12.53 -2.81 -2.13
N GLY A 188 -12.51 -1.47 -2.21
CA GLY A 188 -13.42 -0.68 -3.04
C GLY A 188 -13.11 -0.72 -4.54
N HIS A 189 -11.90 -1.12 -4.97
CA HIS A 189 -11.53 -1.21 -6.37
C HIS A 189 -11.15 -2.63 -6.84
N LEU A 190 -11.23 -3.63 -5.96
CA LEU A 190 -11.00 -5.02 -6.29
C LEU A 190 -12.24 -5.64 -6.95
N GLU A 191 -12.05 -6.45 -7.99
CA GLU A 191 -13.11 -7.31 -8.49
C GLU A 191 -13.12 -8.64 -7.72
N TRP A 192 -13.95 -8.70 -6.69
CA TRP A 192 -14.09 -9.87 -5.82
C TRP A 192 -14.66 -11.12 -6.55
N ARG A 193 -15.23 -10.93 -7.75
CA ARG A 193 -15.74 -12.00 -8.62
C ARG A 193 -14.69 -12.53 -9.61
N ASP A 194 -13.47 -12.00 -9.57
CA ASP A 194 -12.35 -12.45 -10.39
C ASP A 194 -11.47 -13.42 -9.59
N ARG A 195 -11.57 -14.71 -9.89
CA ARG A 195 -10.84 -15.77 -9.19
C ARG A 195 -9.34 -15.52 -9.10
N ASP A 196 -8.76 -14.91 -10.12
CA ASP A 196 -7.30 -14.74 -10.21
C ASP A 196 -6.77 -13.61 -9.34
N CYS A 197 -7.65 -12.71 -8.84
CA CYS A 197 -7.22 -11.60 -8.02
C CYS A 197 -8.10 -11.32 -6.78
N HIS A 198 -9.24 -12.01 -6.58
CA HIS A 198 -10.20 -11.73 -5.51
C HIS A 198 -9.62 -11.78 -4.08
N PHE A 199 -8.47 -12.38 -3.92
CA PHE A 199 -7.82 -12.59 -2.63
C PHE A 199 -6.72 -11.58 -2.29
N ILE A 200 -6.35 -10.70 -3.25
CA ILE A 200 -5.08 -9.97 -3.18
C ILE A 200 -5.09 -8.89 -2.09
N PHE A 201 -6.16 -8.12 -1.95
CA PHE A 201 -6.15 -6.86 -1.22
C PHE A 201 -6.80 -6.88 0.15
N GLY A 202 -6.35 -5.92 1.00
CA GLY A 202 -6.94 -5.57 2.29
C GLY A 202 -6.87 -4.07 2.56
N ASP A 203 -7.76 -3.57 3.42
CA ASP A 203 -7.89 -2.16 3.78
C ASP A 203 -7.07 -1.84 5.02
N VAL A 204 -6.43 -0.67 5.03
CA VAL A 204 -5.68 -0.13 6.17
C VAL A 204 -5.46 1.39 5.98
N ALA A 205 -4.88 2.04 7.00
CA ALA A 205 -4.16 3.30 6.81
C ALA A 205 -2.84 3.26 7.57
N THR A 206 -1.81 3.92 7.02
CA THR A 206 -0.55 4.17 7.72
C THR A 206 -0.21 5.63 7.74
N ALA A 207 0.56 6.06 8.73
CA ALA A 207 1.13 7.40 8.81
C ALA A 207 2.58 7.32 9.23
N THR A 208 3.40 8.23 8.68
CA THR A 208 4.83 8.35 9.00
C THR A 208 5.13 9.82 9.28
N VAL A 209 5.59 10.12 10.50
CA VAL A 209 6.07 11.46 10.88
C VAL A 209 7.53 11.58 10.52
N LEU A 210 7.86 12.64 9.77
CA LEU A 210 9.22 13.05 9.46
C LEU A 210 9.45 14.44 10.06
N GLU A 211 10.61 14.60 10.70
CA GLU A 211 11.05 15.91 11.20
C GLU A 211 12.55 16.07 11.04
N ARG A 212 13.08 17.26 11.32
CA ARG A 212 14.52 17.44 11.42
C ARG A 212 15.05 16.60 12.55
N GLU A 213 16.18 15.91 12.34
CA GLU A 213 16.82 15.10 13.38
C GLU A 213 17.03 15.86 14.69
N GLU A 214 17.40 17.14 14.60
CA GLU A 214 17.61 18.02 15.76
C GLU A 214 16.34 18.24 16.63
N ASP A 215 15.15 17.97 16.08
CA ASP A 215 13.87 18.08 16.76
C ASP A 215 13.37 16.75 17.35
N ALA A 216 14.00 15.63 16.99
CA ALA A 216 13.60 14.30 17.41
C ALA A 216 13.72 14.15 18.93
N LYS A 217 12.63 13.70 19.58
CA LYS A 217 12.58 13.58 21.05
C LYS A 217 12.90 12.18 21.58
N GLY A 218 13.02 11.22 20.72
CA GLY A 218 13.17 9.81 21.09
C GLY A 218 13.91 9.00 20.06
N ALA A 219 13.74 7.71 20.18
CA ALA A 219 14.31 6.75 19.26
C ALA A 219 13.75 6.96 17.85
N HIS A 220 14.60 7.17 16.85
CA HIS A 220 14.22 7.51 15.47
C HIS A 220 15.14 6.83 14.44
N PHE A 221 14.81 7.01 13.18
CA PHE A 221 15.62 6.56 12.07
C PHE A 221 16.00 7.76 11.18
N ASN A 222 17.28 8.03 11.02
CA ASN A 222 17.77 9.00 10.08
C ASN A 222 17.50 8.52 8.65
N VAL A 223 16.91 9.38 7.81
CA VAL A 223 16.76 9.11 6.38
C VAL A 223 18.07 9.47 5.71
N ILE A 224 18.95 8.48 5.49
CA ILE A 224 20.26 8.68 4.85
C ILE A 224 20.06 9.23 3.45
N SER A 225 19.29 8.49 2.64
CA SER A 225 18.97 8.88 1.26
C SER A 225 17.66 8.25 0.79
N THR A 226 17.16 8.78 -0.32
CA THR A 226 15.95 8.31 -0.99
C THR A 226 16.20 8.20 -2.49
N ARG A 227 15.57 7.21 -3.14
CA ARG A 227 15.68 7.03 -4.58
C ARG A 227 14.38 6.55 -5.16
N CYS A 228 13.91 7.20 -6.21
CA CYS A 228 12.69 6.84 -6.94
C CYS A 228 12.97 6.65 -8.42
N ALA A 229 12.25 5.72 -9.07
CA ALA A 229 12.30 5.50 -10.51
C ALA A 229 10.93 5.03 -11.01
N THR A 230 10.65 5.35 -12.29
CA THR A 230 9.41 4.94 -12.97
C THR A 230 9.70 4.47 -14.39
N GLU A 231 8.91 3.49 -14.85
CA GLU A 231 8.93 2.98 -16.22
C GLU A 231 7.49 2.68 -16.67
N PHE A 232 7.08 3.17 -17.84
CA PHE A 232 5.70 3.02 -18.28
C PHE A 232 5.36 1.55 -18.60
N SER A 233 4.26 1.05 -17.97
CA SER A 233 3.69 -0.27 -18.23
C SER A 233 2.20 -0.30 -17.92
N ASN A 234 1.42 -0.96 -18.79
CA ASN A 234 -0.01 -1.22 -18.59
C ASN A 234 -0.30 -2.57 -17.91
N ASN A 235 0.72 -3.31 -17.50
CA ASN A 235 0.54 -4.65 -16.91
C ASN A 235 -0.14 -4.61 -15.53
N ILE A 236 -0.16 -3.46 -14.86
CA ILE A 236 -0.99 -3.17 -13.68
C ILE A 236 -1.69 -1.85 -13.93
N ARG A 237 -3.01 -1.83 -13.89
CA ARG A 237 -3.77 -0.59 -14.14
C ARG A 237 -5.12 -0.57 -13.44
N ASN A 238 -5.67 0.62 -13.35
CA ASN A 238 -7.04 0.93 -13.00
C ASN A 238 -7.44 2.17 -13.83
N ASN A 239 -8.46 2.04 -14.66
CA ASN A 239 -8.89 3.09 -15.57
C ASN A 239 -10.02 3.96 -14.99
N ASN A 240 -10.24 3.93 -13.68
CA ASN A 240 -11.25 4.76 -13.01
C ASN A 240 -10.82 6.23 -12.99
N GLY A 241 -11.32 7.01 -13.95
CA GLY A 241 -11.00 8.43 -14.07
C GLY A 241 -12.18 9.26 -14.63
N PHE A 242 -12.10 10.59 -14.50
CA PHE A 242 -13.20 11.49 -14.84
C PHE A 242 -13.58 11.46 -16.33
N LEU A 243 -12.61 11.18 -17.23
CA LEU A 243 -12.85 11.08 -18.69
C LEU A 243 -13.70 9.87 -19.05
N ARG A 244 -13.92 8.94 -18.15
CA ARG A 244 -14.72 7.75 -18.40
C ARG A 244 -16.17 8.08 -18.81
N ARG A 245 -16.72 9.18 -18.29
CA ARG A 245 -18.05 9.69 -18.65
C ARG A 245 -18.13 10.24 -20.07
N THR A 246 -17.00 10.48 -20.71
CA THR A 246 -16.92 11.08 -22.05
C THR A 246 -16.87 10.05 -23.18
N ARG A 247 -16.94 8.75 -22.87
CA ARG A 247 -16.96 7.68 -23.88
C ARG A 247 -18.20 7.80 -24.78
N PRO A 248 -18.04 7.68 -26.11
CA PRO A 248 -19.15 7.87 -27.06
C PRO A 248 -20.31 6.88 -26.88
N ASP A 249 -20.02 5.67 -26.42
CA ASP A 249 -21.00 4.60 -26.17
C ASP A 249 -21.77 4.75 -24.85
N GLY A 250 -21.37 5.67 -24.01
CA GLY A 250 -22.01 5.93 -22.71
C GLY A 250 -21.98 4.76 -21.71
N VAL A 251 -21.45 3.61 -22.11
CA VAL A 251 -21.38 2.40 -21.25
C VAL A 251 -20.07 2.38 -20.48
N ALA A 252 -20.18 2.52 -19.17
CA ALA A 252 -19.04 2.31 -18.27
C ALA A 252 -18.90 0.80 -17.99
N ASP A 253 -17.94 0.13 -18.64
CA ASP A 253 -17.57 -1.22 -18.24
C ASP A 253 -17.03 -1.19 -16.79
N ARG A 254 -17.76 -1.85 -15.89
CA ARG A 254 -17.43 -1.89 -14.47
C ARG A 254 -16.05 -2.52 -14.24
N ARG A 255 -15.70 -3.56 -15.00
CA ARG A 255 -14.42 -4.27 -14.86
C ARG A 255 -13.22 -3.35 -15.15
N ASP A 256 -13.35 -2.49 -16.13
CA ASP A 256 -12.31 -1.53 -16.51
C ASP A 256 -12.03 -0.44 -15.43
N MET A 257 -13.00 -0.19 -14.52
CA MET A 257 -12.83 0.72 -13.38
C MET A 257 -12.14 0.06 -12.17
N GLN A 258 -11.88 -1.21 -12.23
CA GLN A 258 -11.30 -1.98 -11.15
C GLN A 258 -9.85 -2.33 -11.42
N PHE A 259 -9.19 -2.83 -10.40
CA PHE A 259 -7.82 -3.30 -10.50
C PHE A 259 -7.69 -4.43 -11.55
N MET A 260 -6.70 -4.29 -12.42
CA MET A 260 -6.34 -5.27 -13.46
C MET A 260 -4.84 -5.51 -13.45
N GLN A 261 -4.41 -6.78 -13.56
CA GLN A 261 -3.00 -7.12 -13.65
C GLN A 261 -2.74 -8.31 -14.57
N GLU A 262 -1.57 -8.31 -15.19
CA GLU A 262 -0.98 -9.45 -15.90
C GLU A 262 0.12 -10.08 -15.03
N GLY A 263 -0.27 -10.78 -13.95
CA GLY A 263 0.60 -11.17 -12.84
C GLY A 263 1.91 -11.86 -13.26
N ARG A 264 1.92 -12.72 -14.29
CA ARG A 264 3.15 -13.38 -14.78
C ARG A 264 4.15 -12.40 -15.42
N LYS A 265 3.67 -11.41 -16.16
CA LYS A 265 4.52 -10.36 -16.75
C LYS A 265 5.07 -9.46 -15.64
N VAL A 266 4.19 -9.02 -14.74
CA VAL A 266 4.57 -8.22 -13.57
C VAL A 266 5.70 -8.89 -12.79
N PHE A 267 5.58 -10.18 -12.47
CA PHE A 267 6.62 -10.91 -11.75
C PHE A 267 7.97 -10.88 -12.49
N LYS A 268 7.96 -11.13 -13.81
CA LYS A 268 9.19 -11.18 -14.61
C LYS A 268 9.89 -9.83 -14.75
N GLU A 269 9.13 -8.74 -14.77
CA GLU A 269 9.64 -7.39 -15.03
C GLU A 269 9.98 -6.66 -13.72
N VAL A 270 9.11 -6.74 -12.72
CA VAL A 270 9.26 -5.99 -11.45
C VAL A 270 10.38 -6.55 -10.57
N VAL A 271 10.52 -7.88 -10.45
CA VAL A 271 11.56 -8.48 -9.58
C VAL A 271 12.98 -8.06 -9.97
N PRO A 272 13.41 -8.11 -11.25
CA PRO A 272 14.71 -7.60 -11.66
C PRO A 272 14.86 -6.09 -11.45
N MET A 273 13.82 -5.31 -11.79
CA MET A 273 13.82 -3.84 -11.65
C MET A 273 14.03 -3.43 -10.20
N VAL A 274 13.27 -3.98 -9.27
CA VAL A 274 13.35 -3.67 -7.83
C VAL A 274 14.70 -4.07 -7.25
N SER A 275 15.19 -5.27 -7.58
CA SER A 275 16.48 -5.74 -7.10
C SER A 275 17.62 -4.86 -7.59
N ALA A 276 17.63 -4.50 -8.87
CA ALA A 276 18.63 -3.59 -9.45
C ALA A 276 18.55 -2.18 -8.83
N HIS A 277 17.33 -1.69 -8.58
CA HIS A 277 17.09 -0.40 -7.96
C HIS A 277 17.68 -0.35 -6.54
N ILE A 278 17.39 -1.34 -5.69
CA ILE A 278 17.94 -1.41 -4.32
C ILE A 278 19.47 -1.49 -4.37
N LEU A 279 20.04 -2.40 -5.17
CA LEU A 279 21.49 -2.57 -5.28
C LEU A 279 22.19 -1.29 -5.74
N SER A 280 21.64 -0.62 -6.76
CA SER A 280 22.22 0.65 -7.24
C SER A 280 22.07 1.79 -6.25
N HIS A 281 21.02 1.79 -5.41
CA HIS A 281 20.87 2.75 -4.32
C HIS A 281 21.93 2.53 -3.24
N LEU A 282 22.10 1.28 -2.80
CA LEU A 282 23.13 0.93 -1.81
C LEU A 282 24.55 1.24 -2.29
N GLU A 283 24.85 0.92 -3.56
CA GLU A 283 26.14 1.23 -4.17
C GLU A 283 26.45 2.74 -4.17
N ALA A 284 25.45 3.57 -4.51
CA ALA A 284 25.59 5.03 -4.51
C ALA A 284 25.89 5.59 -3.12
N GLU A 285 25.43 4.93 -2.07
CA GLU A 285 25.65 5.32 -0.67
C GLU A 285 26.84 4.60 -0.02
N GLY A 286 27.54 3.75 -0.76
CA GLY A 286 28.69 2.98 -0.25
C GLY A 286 28.31 1.94 0.80
N VAL A 287 27.06 1.46 0.81
CA VAL A 287 26.54 0.46 1.74
C VAL A 287 26.57 -0.91 1.08
N ALA A 288 27.25 -1.87 1.67
CA ALA A 288 27.21 -3.24 1.17
C ALA A 288 25.87 -3.92 1.52
N PRO A 289 25.30 -4.75 0.64
CA PRO A 289 24.07 -5.50 0.96
C PRO A 289 24.16 -6.31 2.25
N ALA A 290 25.37 -6.78 2.60
CA ALA A 290 25.62 -7.51 3.84
C ALA A 290 25.52 -6.65 5.12
N ASP A 291 25.59 -5.33 4.98
CA ASP A 291 25.47 -4.38 6.09
C ASP A 291 24.01 -4.00 6.39
N LEU A 292 23.07 -4.45 5.53
CA LEU A 292 21.65 -4.25 5.79
C LEU A 292 21.18 -5.21 6.90
N LYS A 293 20.67 -4.61 7.96
CA LYS A 293 20.00 -5.36 9.03
C LYS A 293 18.60 -5.81 8.61
N ARG A 294 17.90 -4.99 7.79
CA ARG A 294 16.50 -5.25 7.42
C ARG A 294 16.07 -4.61 6.12
N MET A 295 15.20 -5.31 5.40
CA MET A 295 14.50 -4.78 4.23
C MET A 295 12.98 -4.87 4.45
N TRP A 296 12.30 -3.74 4.50
CA TRP A 296 10.85 -3.65 4.59
C TRP A 296 10.29 -3.42 3.18
N LEU A 297 9.98 -4.51 2.51
CA LEU A 297 9.51 -4.49 1.12
C LEU A 297 8.00 -4.30 1.04
N HIS A 298 7.53 -3.77 -0.09
CA HIS A 298 6.13 -3.81 -0.46
C HIS A 298 5.58 -5.25 -0.37
N GLN A 299 4.38 -5.38 0.18
CA GLN A 299 3.75 -6.66 0.47
C GLN A 299 2.76 -7.02 -0.65
N ALA A 300 3.27 -7.37 -1.84
CA ALA A 300 2.45 -7.74 -2.99
C ALA A 300 2.25 -9.26 -3.11
N ASN A 301 3.33 -10.02 -2.96
CA ASN A 301 3.36 -11.46 -3.13
C ASN A 301 4.61 -12.02 -2.43
N LYS A 302 4.44 -13.07 -1.63
CA LYS A 302 5.56 -13.67 -0.89
C LYS A 302 6.70 -14.12 -1.81
N GLY A 303 6.36 -14.80 -2.92
CA GLY A 303 7.37 -15.28 -3.87
C GLY A 303 8.18 -14.14 -4.51
N MET A 304 7.54 -12.99 -4.82
CA MET A 304 8.27 -11.82 -5.33
C MET A 304 9.28 -11.30 -4.30
N ASN A 305 8.85 -11.17 -3.05
CA ASN A 305 9.70 -10.69 -1.97
C ASN A 305 10.87 -11.63 -1.70
N ASP A 306 10.64 -12.95 -1.68
CA ASP A 306 11.68 -13.96 -1.52
C ASP A 306 12.74 -13.85 -2.65
N PHE A 307 12.31 -13.62 -3.90
CA PHE A 307 13.24 -13.42 -5.02
C PHE A 307 14.02 -12.11 -4.94
N VAL A 308 13.38 -11.00 -4.55
CA VAL A 308 14.05 -9.71 -4.35
C VAL A 308 15.10 -9.85 -3.25
N GLY A 309 14.75 -10.42 -2.09
CA GLY A 309 15.66 -10.61 -0.98
C GLY A 309 16.90 -11.43 -1.35
N ARG A 310 16.70 -12.58 -2.02
CA ARG A 310 17.82 -13.38 -2.53
C ARG A 310 18.73 -12.64 -3.49
N LYS A 311 18.14 -11.86 -4.40
CA LYS A 311 18.92 -11.10 -5.38
C LYS A 311 19.71 -9.97 -4.74
N VAL A 312 19.14 -9.27 -3.78
CA VAL A 312 19.80 -8.17 -3.08
C VAL A 312 20.90 -8.68 -2.16
N LEU A 313 20.62 -9.70 -1.34
CA LEU A 313 21.57 -10.24 -0.37
C LEU A 313 22.57 -11.24 -0.97
N GLY A 314 22.34 -11.75 -2.17
CA GLY A 314 23.17 -12.81 -2.78
C GLY A 314 23.01 -14.18 -2.09
N ARG A 315 22.07 -14.32 -1.16
CA ARG A 315 21.73 -15.53 -0.40
C ARG A 315 20.28 -15.51 0.03
N GLU A 316 19.79 -16.60 0.60
CA GLU A 316 18.48 -16.58 1.26
C GLU A 316 18.50 -15.62 2.46
N PRO A 317 17.47 -14.75 2.59
CA PRO A 317 17.31 -13.95 3.82
C PRO A 317 17.16 -14.85 5.04
N VAL A 318 17.81 -14.51 6.13
CA VAL A 318 17.56 -15.18 7.41
C VAL A 318 16.36 -14.55 8.12
N ASP A 319 15.85 -15.22 9.16
CA ASP A 319 14.69 -14.75 9.91
C ASP A 319 14.91 -13.31 10.44
N GLY A 320 13.90 -12.47 10.25
CA GLY A 320 13.93 -11.06 10.65
C GLY A 320 14.58 -10.10 9.65
N GLU A 321 15.38 -10.54 8.66
CA GLU A 321 15.98 -9.65 7.65
C GLU A 321 14.97 -9.10 6.66
N GLN A 322 13.90 -9.84 6.39
CA GLN A 322 12.85 -9.46 5.44
C GLN A 322 11.47 -9.81 6.00
N PRO A 323 10.92 -8.96 6.89
CA PRO A 323 9.63 -9.22 7.51
C PRO A 323 8.51 -9.38 6.46
N ASN A 324 7.66 -10.37 6.68
CA ASN A 324 6.48 -10.65 5.86
C ASN A 324 5.21 -10.43 6.68
N ILE A 325 4.34 -9.52 6.22
CA ILE A 325 3.03 -9.26 6.85
C ILE A 325 1.85 -9.67 5.94
N LEU A 326 2.13 -10.25 4.78
CA LEU A 326 1.13 -10.67 3.81
C LEU A 326 0.12 -11.67 4.36
N GLN A 327 0.58 -12.60 5.21
CA GLN A 327 -0.29 -13.60 5.81
C GLN A 327 -1.44 -12.96 6.56
N GLU A 328 -1.16 -11.87 7.28
CA GLU A 328 -2.11 -11.19 8.15
C GLU A 328 -2.89 -10.07 7.42
N TYR A 329 -2.19 -9.24 6.64
CA TYR A 329 -2.75 -8.00 6.06
C TYR A 329 -3.13 -8.11 4.59
N ALA A 330 -2.68 -9.15 3.88
CA ALA A 330 -2.69 -9.22 2.43
C ALA A 330 -1.91 -8.04 1.80
N ASN A 331 -2.17 -7.72 0.53
CA ASN A 331 -1.58 -6.57 -0.12
C ASN A 331 -2.39 -5.30 0.25
N THR A 332 -1.78 -4.40 0.95
CA THR A 332 -2.36 -3.12 1.36
C THR A 332 -1.81 -1.95 0.54
N SER A 333 -1.49 -2.21 -0.73
CA SER A 333 -0.97 -1.22 -1.67
C SER A 333 0.23 -0.44 -1.11
N SER A 334 0.18 0.90 -1.01
CA SER A 334 1.30 1.73 -0.55
C SER A 334 1.64 1.54 0.93
N ALA A 335 0.68 1.11 1.75
CA ALA A 335 0.86 0.98 3.19
C ALA A 335 1.72 -0.22 3.62
N GLY A 336 1.84 -1.28 2.79
CA GLY A 336 2.42 -2.56 3.19
C GLY A 336 3.87 -2.49 3.70
N SER A 337 4.73 -1.71 3.05
CA SER A 337 6.12 -1.52 3.49
C SER A 337 6.20 -0.73 4.80
N ILE A 338 5.28 0.21 5.02
CA ILE A 338 5.21 1.00 6.25
C ILE A 338 4.69 0.17 7.42
N ILE A 339 3.70 -0.72 7.20
CA ILE A 339 3.26 -1.67 8.22
C ILE A 339 4.42 -2.59 8.63
N ALA A 340 5.15 -3.13 7.64
CA ALA A 340 6.30 -3.97 7.91
C ALA A 340 7.38 -3.21 8.72
N PHE A 341 7.66 -1.95 8.35
CA PHE A 341 8.56 -1.08 9.09
C PHE A 341 8.07 -0.80 10.51
N ALA A 342 6.83 -0.39 10.69
CA ALA A 342 6.25 -0.06 11.99
C ALA A 342 6.27 -1.27 12.97
N LYS A 343 5.95 -2.47 12.46
CA LYS A 343 5.89 -3.70 13.28
C LYS A 343 7.28 -4.31 13.57
N HIS A 344 8.25 -4.10 12.68
CA HIS A 344 9.52 -4.83 12.68
C HIS A 344 10.74 -3.91 12.58
N SER A 345 10.77 -2.79 13.30
CA SER A 345 11.93 -1.91 13.38
C SER A 345 12.40 -1.63 14.82
N GLY A 346 11.57 -1.97 15.80
CA GLY A 346 11.81 -1.60 17.19
C GLY A 346 13.00 -2.28 17.87
N ASP A 347 13.49 -3.40 17.33
CA ASP A 347 14.64 -4.17 17.82
C ASP A 347 15.99 -3.73 17.23
N LEU A 348 15.99 -2.83 16.23
CA LEU A 348 17.21 -2.32 15.64
C LEU A 348 17.98 -1.43 16.63
N GLN A 349 19.31 -1.61 16.62
CA GLN A 349 20.23 -0.88 17.49
C GLN A 349 20.82 0.34 16.78
N PRO A 350 21.30 1.36 17.49
CA PRO A 350 21.99 2.50 16.89
C PRO A 350 23.08 2.05 15.90
N GLY A 351 23.05 2.64 14.69
CA GLY A 351 23.93 2.28 13.58
C GLY A 351 23.41 1.17 12.65
N ASP A 352 22.37 0.42 13.05
CA ASP A 352 21.74 -0.57 12.17
C ASP A 352 21.06 0.12 10.98
N LYS A 353 21.33 -0.38 9.77
CA LYS A 353 20.78 0.14 8.52
C LYS A 353 19.67 -0.74 7.97
N GLY A 354 18.71 -0.12 7.32
CA GLY A 354 17.64 -0.83 6.62
C GLY A 354 17.13 -0.07 5.41
N VAL A 355 16.39 -0.79 4.56
CA VAL A 355 15.76 -0.22 3.35
C VAL A 355 14.24 -0.44 3.41
N ILE A 356 13.49 0.66 3.37
CA ILE A 356 12.06 0.63 3.09
C ILE A 356 11.93 0.73 1.57
N CYS A 357 11.29 -0.25 0.91
CA CYS A 357 11.14 -0.24 -0.54
C CYS A 357 9.72 -0.60 -0.95
N SER A 358 9.08 0.31 -1.67
CA SER A 358 7.78 0.11 -2.29
C SER A 358 7.91 0.04 -3.80
N PHE A 359 7.07 -0.77 -4.44
CA PHE A 359 7.06 -0.93 -5.89
C PHE A 359 5.67 -1.34 -6.37
N GLY A 360 5.33 -1.04 -7.62
CA GLY A 360 4.02 -1.38 -8.15
C GLY A 360 3.73 -0.82 -9.53
N ALA A 361 2.45 -0.50 -9.73
CA ALA A 361 1.96 0.02 -11.00
C ALA A 361 2.74 1.25 -11.46
N GLY A 362 2.84 1.37 -12.74
CA GLY A 362 3.55 2.43 -13.39
C GLY A 362 4.43 1.89 -14.53
N TYR A 363 5.50 1.07 -14.40
CA TYR A 363 5.96 0.66 -13.07
C TYR A 363 6.59 1.80 -12.29
N SER A 364 6.57 1.66 -10.98
CA SER A 364 7.24 2.58 -10.08
C SER A 364 7.97 1.80 -8.99
N VAL A 365 9.11 2.32 -8.53
CA VAL A 365 9.87 1.80 -7.40
C VAL A 365 10.46 2.97 -6.62
N GLY A 366 10.34 2.94 -5.30
CA GLY A 366 10.97 3.89 -4.39
C GLY A 366 11.64 3.18 -3.24
N SER A 367 12.85 3.60 -2.89
CA SER A 367 13.58 3.09 -1.73
C SER A 367 14.05 4.22 -0.83
N VAL A 368 13.98 3.99 0.47
CA VAL A 368 14.41 4.88 1.55
C VAL A 368 15.43 4.12 2.37
N LEU A 369 16.68 4.56 2.32
CA LEU A 369 17.76 4.02 3.16
C LEU A 369 17.72 4.75 4.50
N VAL A 370 17.58 3.99 5.57
CA VAL A 370 17.49 4.52 6.93
C VAL A 370 18.56 3.92 7.83
N GLU A 371 18.96 4.69 8.85
CA GLU A 371 19.86 4.25 9.91
C GLU A 371 19.22 4.55 11.26
N ARG A 372 19.25 3.59 12.17
CA ARG A 372 18.81 3.77 13.54
C ARG A 372 19.74 4.73 14.29
N ALA A 373 19.20 5.82 14.83
CA ALA A 373 19.93 6.80 15.63
C ALA A 373 20.02 6.39 17.11
#